data_7da33ed617d5a5b51ff0e39d5e1a0acb
#
_entry.id   7da33ed617d5a5b51ff0e39d5e1a0acb
#
_cell.length_a   1.000
_cell.length_b   1.000
_cell.length_c   1.000
_cell.angle_alpha   90.00
_cell.angle_beta   90.00
_cell.angle_gamma   90.00
#
_symmetry.space_group_name_H-M   'P 1'
#
loop_
_entity.id
_entity.type
_entity.pdbx_description
1 polymer ?
#
loop_
_entity_poly.entity_id
_entity_poly.type
_entity_poly.pdbx_seq_one_letter_code
_entity_poly.pdbx_strand_id
1 'polypeptide(L)'
;MEHSGLFFGAAYYIDGVSPEQIREDLAAMQAAGMNFVRLQGCCWKSWEPEQGRYSLEELGRALALCAEAGLRPQIAVPSLPAPAWLENCSEAELLAEGQGLLEQLYSLAGEGDYQVDSRPEGSRALADFQARFLRSRGCSVTAVTPLSSADDPFAPVPGDHMGCGIFHPAGLKNTGSFLNFQADVARSARQGCFMVSETQCQGALGQLPFPGQLRLAAFHHIACGAQGLCYWPWHSDCCPGANWQGVIGYDGIPGRAYREISRIGGEFARLGDHAALLRKRSRVAVMVSPRSARLMPKLGEKSYDDYLQWVCDSFYRLNIEVDLVPDSKRDFSGYSLLVTPCLYSASEELIAALRDYVAQGGCLLSTFRSFFADEEGRVRRARRPYGMTDVFGMSYSEFTVPEEVCLPEYVSEVSEFMELLELDDAMGLAIYDSPAWRGVPAACCSRFGRGQAAYFGCYSEEGFEPILLRLLAMWHIPVPESAWPVIQKRGTNREGKSVTYLLHYSPASRVVPSPATGTELFSGKHFDEGEPLELKGWDVKILEGDL
;
A
#
# COMPACT_ATOMS: atom_id res chain seq x y z
N MET A 1 24.16 5.33 3.06
CA MET A 1 24.62 6.05 1.83
C MET A 1 23.42 6.74 1.22
N GLU A 2 23.41 8.06 1.21
CA GLU A 2 22.41 8.83 0.48
C GLU A 2 22.70 8.67 -1.01
N HIS A 3 21.95 7.80 -1.67
CA HIS A 3 21.97 7.72 -3.13
C HIS A 3 21.07 8.82 -3.68
N SER A 4 21.64 9.69 -4.50
CA SER A 4 20.86 10.56 -5.36
C SER A 4 20.15 9.72 -6.43
N GLY A 5 18.83 9.91 -6.56
CA GLY A 5 18.03 9.24 -7.58
C GLY A 5 17.13 8.11 -7.07
N LEU A 6 16.25 7.64 -7.95
CA LEU A 6 15.31 6.56 -7.70
C LEU A 6 15.95 5.20 -7.97
N PHE A 7 15.65 4.20 -7.13
CA PHE A 7 16.00 2.81 -7.42
C PHE A 7 15.06 2.25 -8.47
N PHE A 8 15.63 1.62 -9.51
CA PHE A 8 14.86 1.04 -10.59
C PHE A 8 15.52 -0.25 -11.08
N GLY A 9 14.80 -1.38 -11.00
CA GLY A 9 15.38 -2.66 -11.31
C GLY A 9 14.36 -3.78 -11.49
N ALA A 10 14.85 -5.01 -11.56
CA ALA A 10 14.03 -6.21 -11.67
C ALA A 10 14.58 -7.36 -10.83
N ALA A 11 13.68 -8.27 -10.45
CA ALA A 11 14.02 -9.53 -9.81
C ALA A 11 14.51 -10.53 -10.86
N TYR A 12 15.70 -11.07 -10.65
CA TYR A 12 16.36 -11.96 -11.56
C TYR A 12 16.68 -13.30 -10.89
N TYR A 13 16.06 -14.36 -11.41
CA TYR A 13 16.32 -15.73 -10.97
C TYR A 13 17.54 -16.26 -11.73
N ILE A 14 18.52 -16.75 -10.97
CA ILE A 14 19.82 -17.15 -11.53
C ILE A 14 19.98 -18.65 -11.72
N ASP A 15 19.06 -19.46 -11.18
CA ASP A 15 19.16 -20.93 -11.17
C ASP A 15 19.18 -21.49 -12.61
N GLY A 16 20.27 -22.14 -12.98
CA GLY A 16 20.44 -22.78 -14.29
C GLY A 16 20.62 -21.84 -15.47
N VAL A 17 20.81 -20.54 -15.24
CA VAL A 17 21.03 -19.56 -16.32
C VAL A 17 22.49 -19.53 -16.73
N SER A 18 22.77 -19.59 -18.05
CA SER A 18 24.13 -19.53 -18.55
C SER A 18 24.78 -18.15 -18.34
N PRO A 19 26.11 -18.08 -18.17
CA PRO A 19 26.81 -16.81 -18.04
C PRO A 19 26.61 -15.87 -19.24
N GLU A 20 26.44 -16.40 -20.44
CA GLU A 20 26.17 -15.65 -21.67
C GLU A 20 24.79 -14.97 -21.56
N GLN A 21 23.75 -15.73 -21.15
CA GLN A 21 22.40 -15.19 -20.96
C GLN A 21 22.39 -14.13 -19.86
N ILE A 22 23.09 -14.35 -18.74
CA ILE A 22 23.18 -13.35 -17.67
C ILE A 22 23.78 -12.03 -18.22
N ARG A 23 24.83 -12.07 -19.05
CA ARG A 23 25.40 -10.86 -19.64
C ARG A 23 24.40 -10.14 -20.55
N GLU A 24 23.70 -10.88 -21.41
CA GLU A 24 22.69 -10.31 -22.30
C GLU A 24 21.54 -9.65 -21.49
N ASP A 25 21.06 -10.31 -20.45
CA ASP A 25 20.00 -9.80 -19.60
C ASP A 25 20.42 -8.56 -18.82
N LEU A 26 21.61 -8.56 -18.21
CA LEU A 26 22.14 -7.39 -17.50
C LEU A 26 22.37 -6.20 -18.45
N ALA A 27 22.85 -6.46 -19.67
CA ALA A 27 22.96 -5.42 -20.69
C ALA A 27 21.58 -4.85 -21.09
N ALA A 28 20.56 -5.71 -21.21
CA ALA A 28 19.20 -5.28 -21.50
C ALA A 28 18.59 -4.49 -20.33
N MET A 29 18.85 -4.88 -19.07
CA MET A 29 18.44 -4.13 -17.88
C MET A 29 19.08 -2.73 -17.84
N GLN A 30 20.39 -2.65 -18.12
CA GLN A 30 21.11 -1.38 -18.18
C GLN A 30 20.57 -0.48 -19.31
N ALA A 31 20.31 -1.04 -20.50
CA ALA A 31 19.70 -0.34 -21.62
C ALA A 31 18.26 0.15 -21.30
N ALA A 32 17.56 -0.55 -20.42
CA ALA A 32 16.26 -0.13 -19.92
C ALA A 32 16.34 0.95 -18.80
N GLY A 33 17.54 1.45 -18.47
CA GLY A 33 17.75 2.46 -17.44
C GLY A 33 17.67 1.92 -16.01
N MET A 34 17.75 0.60 -15.82
CA MET A 34 17.83 0.01 -14.48
C MET A 34 19.21 0.28 -13.86
N ASN A 35 19.23 0.50 -12.54
CA ASN A 35 20.43 0.79 -11.76
C ASN A 35 20.73 -0.25 -10.67
N PHE A 36 19.80 -1.18 -10.45
CA PHE A 36 20.04 -2.34 -9.60
C PHE A 36 19.36 -3.60 -10.15
N VAL A 37 19.78 -4.76 -9.68
CA VAL A 37 19.17 -6.06 -9.95
C VAL A 37 19.04 -6.85 -8.65
N ARG A 38 17.87 -7.42 -8.39
CA ARG A 38 17.66 -8.32 -7.26
C ARG A 38 17.94 -9.75 -7.67
N LEU A 39 19.07 -10.29 -7.22
CA LEU A 39 19.49 -11.67 -7.49
C LEU A 39 18.81 -12.61 -6.49
N GLN A 40 18.21 -13.67 -6.98
CA GLN A 40 17.53 -14.68 -6.17
C GLN A 40 17.55 -16.07 -6.79
N GLY A 41 17.51 -17.10 -5.95
CA GLY A 41 17.19 -18.48 -6.36
C GLY A 41 15.69 -18.72 -6.29
N CYS A 42 15.22 -19.82 -6.91
CA CYS A 42 13.80 -20.20 -6.87
C CYS A 42 13.32 -20.56 -5.45
N CYS A 43 14.21 -21.07 -4.60
CA CYS A 43 13.94 -21.42 -3.21
C CYS A 43 15.26 -21.60 -2.43
N TRP A 44 15.16 -21.82 -1.11
CA TRP A 44 16.35 -22.09 -0.28
C TRP A 44 17.16 -23.29 -0.80
N LYS A 45 16.46 -24.36 -1.23
CA LYS A 45 17.10 -25.58 -1.76
C LYS A 45 18.01 -25.31 -2.98
N SER A 46 17.77 -24.25 -3.75
CA SER A 46 18.65 -23.90 -4.87
C SER A 46 20.07 -23.57 -4.40
N TRP A 47 20.19 -22.96 -3.22
CA TRP A 47 21.48 -22.53 -2.66
C TRP A 47 22.05 -23.46 -1.60
N GLU A 48 21.21 -24.32 -1.01
CA GLU A 48 21.57 -25.37 -0.08
C GLU A 48 20.77 -26.64 -0.38
N PRO A 49 21.20 -27.43 -1.39
CA PRO A 49 20.47 -28.63 -1.83
C PRO A 49 20.43 -29.74 -0.79
N GLU A 50 21.45 -29.84 0.07
CA GLU A 50 21.58 -30.76 1.19
C GLU A 50 22.11 -29.99 2.39
N GLN A 51 21.77 -30.42 3.62
CA GLN A 51 22.19 -29.76 4.84
C GLN A 51 23.73 -29.54 4.90
N GLY A 52 24.13 -28.29 5.05
CA GLY A 52 25.54 -27.89 5.10
C GLY A 52 26.29 -27.97 3.77
N ARG A 53 25.61 -28.30 2.68
CA ARG A 53 26.19 -28.32 1.33
C ARG A 53 25.65 -27.15 0.49
N TYR A 54 26.48 -26.14 0.32
CA TYR A 54 26.10 -24.91 -0.37
C TYR A 54 26.47 -24.96 -1.87
N SER A 55 25.59 -24.42 -2.72
CA SER A 55 25.74 -24.30 -4.18
C SER A 55 25.58 -22.82 -4.56
N LEU A 56 26.63 -22.03 -4.42
CA LEU A 56 26.62 -20.59 -4.62
C LEU A 56 27.46 -20.11 -5.82
N GLU A 57 27.96 -21.04 -6.65
CA GLU A 57 28.81 -20.73 -7.79
C GLU A 57 28.07 -19.87 -8.84
N GLU A 58 26.78 -20.12 -9.06
CA GLU A 58 25.95 -19.32 -9.97
C GLU A 58 25.77 -17.90 -9.44
N LEU A 59 25.54 -17.73 -8.13
CA LEU A 59 25.47 -16.43 -7.48
C LEU A 59 26.80 -15.67 -7.60
N GLY A 60 27.93 -16.36 -7.35
CA GLY A 60 29.26 -15.74 -7.49
C GLY A 60 29.53 -15.24 -8.92
N ARG A 61 29.15 -16.02 -9.93
CA ARG A 61 29.22 -15.59 -11.33
C ARG A 61 28.32 -14.39 -11.62
N ALA A 62 27.07 -14.45 -11.17
CA ALA A 62 26.12 -13.35 -11.37
C ALA A 62 26.59 -12.04 -10.72
N LEU A 63 27.15 -12.09 -9.50
CA LEU A 63 27.72 -10.94 -8.82
C LEU A 63 28.89 -10.31 -9.61
N ALA A 64 29.80 -11.13 -10.15
CA ALA A 64 30.90 -10.65 -10.99
C ALA A 64 30.38 -9.96 -12.26
N LEU A 65 29.39 -10.55 -12.92
CA LEU A 65 28.76 -9.98 -14.12
C LEU A 65 27.98 -8.70 -13.82
N CYS A 66 27.34 -8.58 -12.67
CA CYS A 66 26.71 -7.32 -12.25
C CYS A 66 27.74 -6.20 -12.08
N ALA A 67 28.92 -6.50 -11.51
CA ALA A 67 29.99 -5.53 -11.38
C ALA A 67 30.52 -5.10 -12.77
N GLU A 68 30.70 -6.03 -13.71
CA GLU A 68 31.08 -5.72 -15.09
C GLU A 68 30.05 -4.83 -15.80
N ALA A 69 28.75 -5.09 -15.57
CA ALA A 69 27.64 -4.30 -16.13
C ALA A 69 27.40 -2.97 -15.40
N GLY A 70 28.04 -2.71 -14.25
CA GLY A 70 27.78 -1.51 -13.45
C GLY A 70 26.40 -1.47 -12.81
N LEU A 71 25.73 -2.62 -12.65
CA LEU A 71 24.46 -2.76 -11.95
C LEU A 71 24.71 -3.16 -10.50
N ARG A 72 24.03 -2.49 -9.57
CA ARG A 72 24.12 -2.79 -8.14
C ARG A 72 23.33 -4.07 -7.82
N PRO A 73 23.95 -5.13 -7.32
CA PRO A 73 23.24 -6.33 -6.92
C PRO A 73 22.59 -6.13 -5.55
N GLN A 74 21.35 -6.61 -5.40
CA GLN A 74 20.69 -6.85 -4.14
C GLN A 74 20.46 -8.36 -4.01
N ILE A 75 20.92 -8.98 -2.93
CA ILE A 75 20.78 -10.42 -2.74
C ILE A 75 19.49 -10.68 -1.92
N ALA A 76 18.54 -11.37 -2.53
CA ALA A 76 17.36 -11.85 -1.81
C ALA A 76 17.74 -13.11 -1.01
N VAL A 77 17.83 -12.98 0.30
CA VAL A 77 18.15 -14.09 1.20
C VAL A 77 16.97 -15.06 1.23
N PRO A 78 17.17 -16.36 0.96
CA PRO A 78 16.10 -17.34 1.00
C PRO A 78 15.48 -17.44 2.39
N SER A 79 14.15 -17.58 2.43
CA SER A 79 13.39 -17.80 3.67
C SER A 79 12.57 -19.08 3.58
N LEU A 80 11.45 -19.06 2.89
CA LEU A 80 10.57 -20.22 2.70
C LEU A 80 10.13 -20.33 1.23
N PRO A 81 9.75 -21.54 0.76
CA PRO A 81 9.69 -22.79 1.52
C PRO A 81 11.07 -23.28 1.93
N ALA A 82 11.15 -23.76 3.18
CA ALA A 82 12.35 -24.43 3.67
C ALA A 82 12.59 -25.75 2.91
N PRO A 83 13.85 -26.21 2.79
CA PRO A 83 14.15 -27.52 2.22
C PRO A 83 13.47 -28.66 3.02
N ALA A 84 13.18 -29.78 2.36
CA ALA A 84 12.50 -30.92 2.99
C ALA A 84 13.22 -31.45 4.24
N TRP A 85 14.54 -31.30 4.31
CA TRP A 85 15.33 -31.70 5.49
C TRP A 85 15.18 -30.73 6.68
N LEU A 86 14.57 -29.55 6.48
CA LEU A 86 14.16 -28.60 7.53
C LEU A 86 12.65 -28.65 7.82
N GLU A 87 11.89 -29.52 7.15
CA GLU A 87 10.48 -29.73 7.47
C GLU A 87 10.34 -30.25 8.91
N ASN A 88 9.47 -29.61 9.69
CA ASN A 88 9.24 -29.92 11.11
C ASN A 88 10.41 -29.64 12.07
N CYS A 89 11.42 -28.85 11.66
CA CYS A 89 12.48 -28.40 12.56
C CYS A 89 11.93 -27.41 13.61
N SER A 90 12.60 -27.31 14.74
CA SER A 90 12.36 -26.26 15.71
C SER A 90 12.83 -24.89 15.18
N GLU A 91 12.32 -23.80 15.75
CA GLU A 91 12.78 -22.45 15.41
C GLU A 91 14.31 -22.30 15.64
N ALA A 92 14.85 -22.92 16.69
CA ALA A 92 16.28 -22.88 16.97
C ALA A 92 17.12 -23.57 15.88
N GLU A 93 16.65 -24.69 15.34
CA GLU A 93 17.31 -25.38 14.23
C GLU A 93 17.22 -24.56 12.95
N LEU A 94 16.04 -23.98 12.64
CA LEU A 94 15.85 -23.10 11.49
C LEU A 94 16.80 -21.89 11.53
N LEU A 95 16.98 -21.28 12.70
CA LEU A 95 17.90 -20.15 12.88
C LEU A 95 19.38 -20.57 12.75
N ALA A 96 19.74 -21.76 13.25
CA ALA A 96 21.11 -22.27 13.14
C ALA A 96 21.49 -22.56 11.68
N GLU A 97 20.62 -23.19 10.91
CA GLU A 97 20.84 -23.44 9.48
C GLU A 97 20.83 -22.12 8.69
N GLY A 98 19.91 -21.21 9.00
CA GLY A 98 19.89 -19.87 8.41
C GLY A 98 21.20 -19.09 8.65
N GLN A 99 21.84 -19.28 9.81
CA GLN A 99 23.16 -18.70 10.10
C GLN A 99 24.23 -19.28 9.17
N GLY A 100 24.26 -20.59 8.98
CA GLY A 100 25.24 -21.25 8.11
C GLY A 100 25.17 -20.70 6.67
N LEU A 101 23.96 -20.60 6.11
CA LEU A 101 23.74 -20.02 4.78
C LEU A 101 24.18 -18.55 4.72
N LEU A 102 23.84 -17.73 5.72
CA LEU A 102 24.24 -16.33 5.77
C LEU A 102 25.75 -16.11 5.83
N GLU A 103 26.47 -16.97 6.56
CA GLU A 103 27.94 -16.92 6.62
C GLU A 103 28.56 -17.21 5.26
N GLN A 104 27.99 -18.14 4.49
CA GLN A 104 28.44 -18.43 3.13
C GLN A 104 28.11 -17.27 2.16
N LEU A 105 26.89 -16.74 2.24
CA LEU A 105 26.49 -15.59 1.41
C LEU A 105 27.37 -14.37 1.68
N TYR A 106 27.61 -14.06 2.96
CA TYR A 106 28.49 -12.95 3.35
C TYR A 106 29.95 -13.21 2.95
N SER A 107 30.44 -14.43 3.07
CA SER A 107 31.79 -14.81 2.62
C SER A 107 31.97 -14.63 1.10
N LEU A 108 30.92 -14.87 0.33
CA LEU A 108 30.94 -14.71 -1.12
C LEU A 108 30.80 -13.26 -1.58
N ALA A 109 29.84 -12.53 -1.02
CA ALA A 109 29.43 -11.21 -1.52
C ALA A 109 29.94 -10.03 -0.67
N GLY A 110 30.29 -10.27 0.61
CA GLY A 110 30.80 -9.23 1.52
C GLY A 110 29.73 -8.21 1.93
N GLU A 111 30.17 -6.99 2.21
CA GLU A 111 29.28 -5.87 2.49
C GLU A 111 28.50 -5.49 1.23
N GLY A 112 27.18 -5.38 1.34
CA GLY A 112 26.31 -5.09 0.19
C GLY A 112 24.87 -4.89 0.60
N ASP A 113 23.98 -4.95 -0.40
CA ASP A 113 22.55 -4.85 -0.21
C ASP A 113 21.91 -6.23 -0.16
N TYR A 114 21.16 -6.47 0.89
CA TYR A 114 20.45 -7.72 1.09
C TYR A 114 18.97 -7.45 1.28
N GLN A 115 18.12 -8.39 0.84
CA GLN A 115 16.70 -8.38 1.11
C GLN A 115 16.35 -9.61 1.95
N VAL A 116 15.60 -9.40 3.02
CA VAL A 116 15.01 -10.46 3.84
C VAL A 116 13.49 -10.39 3.74
N ASP A 117 12.82 -11.53 3.90
CA ASP A 117 11.37 -11.62 3.79
C ASP A 117 10.74 -11.89 5.16
N SER A 118 10.00 -10.92 5.66
CA SER A 118 9.28 -11.01 6.94
C SER A 118 7.77 -11.19 6.79
N ARG A 119 7.30 -11.55 5.59
CA ARG A 119 5.88 -11.87 5.34
C ARG A 119 5.47 -13.17 6.07
N PRO A 120 4.15 -13.40 6.30
CA PRO A 120 3.66 -14.58 7.05
C PRO A 120 4.02 -15.92 6.42
N GLU A 121 4.19 -15.97 5.09
CA GLU A 121 4.66 -17.15 4.37
C GLU A 121 6.10 -17.52 4.73
N GLY A 122 6.87 -16.55 5.27
CA GLY A 122 8.19 -16.73 5.83
C GLY A 122 8.19 -16.86 7.35
N SER A 123 9.35 -17.08 7.95
CA SER A 123 9.52 -17.00 9.39
C SER A 123 9.97 -15.59 9.78
N ARG A 124 9.15 -14.88 10.55
CA ARG A 124 9.52 -13.56 11.06
C ARG A 124 10.77 -13.64 11.96
N ALA A 125 10.87 -14.69 12.79
CA ALA A 125 12.03 -14.90 13.62
C ALA A 125 13.30 -15.11 12.79
N LEU A 126 13.21 -15.83 11.69
CA LEU A 126 14.32 -16.02 10.74
C LEU A 126 14.69 -14.68 10.07
N ALA A 127 13.71 -13.92 9.58
CA ALA A 127 13.96 -12.62 8.96
C ALA A 127 14.61 -11.62 9.94
N ASP A 128 14.14 -11.59 11.18
CA ASP A 128 14.73 -10.76 12.25
C ASP A 128 16.17 -11.18 12.56
N PHE A 129 16.43 -12.48 12.59
CA PHE A 129 17.78 -13.01 12.78
C PHE A 129 18.69 -12.66 11.61
N GLN A 130 18.25 -12.93 10.37
CA GLN A 130 18.98 -12.64 9.13
C GLN A 130 19.36 -11.15 9.06
N ALA A 131 18.40 -10.28 9.31
CA ALA A 131 18.63 -8.84 9.27
C ALA A 131 19.64 -8.39 10.34
N ARG A 132 19.52 -8.87 11.59
CA ARG A 132 20.49 -8.54 12.65
C ARG A 132 21.89 -9.03 12.30
N PHE A 133 22.02 -10.25 11.78
CA PHE A 133 23.32 -10.80 11.35
C PHE A 133 23.97 -9.92 10.30
N LEU A 134 23.26 -9.62 9.21
CA LEU A 134 23.78 -8.83 8.08
C LEU A 134 24.13 -7.40 8.50
N ARG A 135 23.26 -6.75 9.28
CA ARG A 135 23.52 -5.38 9.78
C ARG A 135 24.71 -5.32 10.72
N SER A 136 24.93 -6.34 11.55
CA SER A 136 26.13 -6.42 12.42
C SER A 136 27.42 -6.47 11.63
N ARG A 137 27.37 -6.77 10.34
CA ARG A 137 28.49 -6.86 9.39
C ARG A 137 28.57 -5.68 8.42
N GLY A 138 27.81 -4.61 8.66
CA GLY A 138 27.82 -3.41 7.82
C GLY A 138 26.98 -3.46 6.56
N CYS A 139 26.19 -4.53 6.38
CA CYS A 139 25.31 -4.66 5.21
C CYS A 139 24.07 -3.75 5.33
N SER A 140 23.60 -3.27 4.17
CA SER A 140 22.30 -2.62 4.05
C SER A 140 21.20 -3.67 3.86
N VAL A 141 20.13 -3.61 4.64
CA VAL A 141 19.07 -4.62 4.63
C VAL A 141 17.72 -4.00 4.34
N THR A 142 17.08 -4.47 3.26
CA THR A 142 15.67 -4.21 2.97
C THR A 142 14.84 -5.38 3.50
N ALA A 143 13.92 -5.12 4.43
CA ALA A 143 12.99 -6.14 4.90
C ALA A 143 11.63 -5.99 4.21
N VAL A 144 11.21 -7.02 3.47
CA VAL A 144 9.88 -7.08 2.85
C VAL A 144 8.86 -7.42 3.92
N THR A 145 7.84 -6.58 4.05
CA THR A 145 6.82 -6.68 5.09
C THR A 145 5.44 -6.89 4.49
N PRO A 146 4.53 -7.56 5.22
CA PRO A 146 3.15 -7.66 4.81
C PRO A 146 2.46 -6.31 4.89
N LEU A 147 1.47 -6.09 4.03
CA LEU A 147 0.62 -4.90 4.03
C LEU A 147 -0.80 -5.21 4.55
N SER A 148 -1.10 -6.47 4.89
CA SER A 148 -2.36 -6.86 5.50
C SER A 148 -2.48 -6.30 6.92
N SER A 149 -3.66 -5.81 7.28
CA SER A 149 -3.93 -5.31 8.63
C SER A 149 -3.78 -6.41 9.69
N ALA A 150 -4.14 -7.65 9.38
CA ALA A 150 -4.05 -8.77 10.32
C ALA A 150 -2.60 -9.08 10.75
N ASP A 151 -1.63 -8.80 9.89
CA ASP A 151 -0.20 -9.05 10.11
C ASP A 151 0.53 -7.87 10.76
N ASP A 152 -0.20 -6.83 11.12
CA ASP A 152 0.29 -5.60 11.73
C ASP A 152 1.40 -4.92 10.93
N PRO A 153 1.04 -4.16 9.87
CA PRO A 153 2.02 -3.48 9.03
C PRO A 153 2.85 -2.42 9.78
N PHE A 154 2.40 -1.99 10.96
CA PHE A 154 3.11 -1.01 11.81
C PHE A 154 4.10 -1.66 12.78
N ALA A 155 4.16 -2.99 12.83
CA ALA A 155 5.13 -3.68 13.66
C ALA A 155 6.57 -3.30 13.25
N PRO A 156 7.52 -3.27 14.20
CA PRO A 156 8.91 -2.95 13.91
C PRO A 156 9.48 -3.84 12.79
N VAL A 157 10.14 -3.24 11.82
CA VAL A 157 10.77 -3.93 10.70
C VAL A 157 12.24 -4.13 11.01
N PRO A 158 12.80 -5.33 10.81
CA PRO A 158 14.17 -5.64 11.21
C PRO A 158 15.25 -4.96 10.33
N GLY A 159 14.89 -4.50 9.12
CA GLY A 159 15.80 -3.91 8.13
C GLY A 159 16.05 -2.40 8.32
N ASP A 160 16.98 -1.89 7.54
CA ASP A 160 17.25 -0.45 7.41
C ASP A 160 16.18 0.22 6.54
N HIS A 161 15.67 -0.53 5.56
CA HIS A 161 14.64 -0.12 4.61
C HIS A 161 13.45 -1.05 4.67
N MET A 162 12.26 -0.49 4.49
CA MET A 162 11.04 -1.27 4.29
C MET A 162 10.84 -1.55 2.81
N GLY A 163 10.66 -2.83 2.48
CA GLY A 163 10.18 -3.29 1.18
C GLY A 163 8.75 -3.79 1.26
N CYS A 164 8.04 -3.77 0.14
CA CYS A 164 6.70 -4.36 0.03
C CYS A 164 6.44 -4.87 -1.39
N GLY A 165 5.56 -5.86 -1.51
CA GLY A 165 5.01 -6.31 -2.77
C GLY A 165 3.69 -5.60 -3.03
N ILE A 166 3.54 -4.93 -4.18
CA ILE A 166 2.29 -4.30 -4.59
C ILE A 166 1.92 -4.76 -5.99
N PHE A 167 0.93 -5.66 -6.06
CA PHE A 167 0.33 -6.14 -7.30
C PHE A 167 -1.09 -5.58 -7.39
N HIS A 168 -1.47 -5.00 -8.53
CA HIS A 168 -2.72 -4.27 -8.68
C HIS A 168 -3.46 -4.68 -9.96
N PRO A 169 -4.79 -4.44 -10.07
CA PRO A 169 -5.53 -4.69 -11.28
C PRO A 169 -4.95 -3.95 -12.49
N ALA A 170 -5.16 -4.51 -13.69
CA ALA A 170 -4.78 -3.92 -14.97
C ALA A 170 -6.00 -3.75 -15.88
N GLY A 171 -5.80 -3.21 -17.08
CA GLY A 171 -6.88 -2.98 -18.03
C GLY A 171 -7.90 -1.95 -17.53
N LEU A 172 -9.18 -2.14 -17.82
CA LEU A 172 -10.26 -1.22 -17.40
C LEU A 172 -10.54 -1.26 -15.90
N LYS A 173 -10.13 -2.32 -15.21
CA LYS A 173 -10.25 -2.44 -13.75
C LYS A 173 -9.19 -1.66 -12.98
N ASN A 174 -8.19 -1.11 -13.67
CA ASN A 174 -7.15 -0.31 -13.05
C ASN A 174 -7.67 1.09 -12.73
N THR A 175 -8.08 1.31 -11.51
CA THR A 175 -8.50 2.61 -10.99
C THR A 175 -7.38 3.31 -10.20
N GLY A 176 -6.27 2.63 -9.94
CA GLY A 176 -5.19 3.11 -9.07
C GLY A 176 -5.50 3.05 -7.57
N SER A 177 -6.75 2.83 -7.18
CA SER A 177 -7.18 2.84 -5.78
C SER A 177 -6.48 1.78 -4.94
N PHE A 178 -6.43 0.53 -5.42
CA PHE A 178 -5.75 -0.55 -4.72
C PHE A 178 -4.25 -0.26 -4.53
N LEU A 179 -3.57 0.18 -5.60
CA LEU A 179 -2.17 0.58 -5.54
C LEU A 179 -1.96 1.69 -4.51
N ASN A 180 -2.82 2.72 -4.55
CA ASN A 180 -2.77 3.84 -3.61
C ASN A 180 -2.92 3.39 -2.16
N PHE A 181 -3.92 2.53 -1.88
CA PHE A 181 -4.17 2.01 -0.54
C PHE A 181 -2.95 1.25 0.00
N GLN A 182 -2.40 0.31 -0.76
CA GLN A 182 -1.22 -0.46 -0.37
C GLN A 182 0.01 0.44 -0.15
N ALA A 183 0.22 1.42 -1.03
CA ALA A 183 1.31 2.38 -0.90
C ALA A 183 1.14 3.31 0.31
N ASP A 184 -0.10 3.70 0.65
CA ASP A 184 -0.38 4.51 1.85
C ASP A 184 -0.18 3.69 3.14
N VAL A 185 -0.49 2.36 3.14
CA VAL A 185 -0.11 1.46 4.25
C VAL A 185 1.41 1.45 4.42
N ALA A 186 2.16 1.18 3.35
CA ALA A 186 3.63 1.12 3.39
C ALA A 186 4.26 2.44 3.86
N ARG A 187 3.81 3.57 3.32
CA ARG A 187 4.29 4.91 3.70
C ARG A 187 4.02 5.22 5.18
N SER A 188 2.82 4.91 5.64
CA SER A 188 2.38 5.21 7.01
C SER A 188 3.09 4.33 8.04
N ALA A 189 3.36 3.07 7.70
CA ALA A 189 4.08 2.13 8.55
C ALA A 189 5.51 2.60 8.91
N ARG A 190 6.18 3.33 8.02
CA ARG A 190 7.57 3.81 8.23
C ARG A 190 7.70 5.31 8.34
N GLN A 191 6.60 6.04 8.38
CA GLN A 191 6.59 7.52 8.43
C GLN A 191 7.42 8.16 7.31
N GLY A 192 7.37 7.60 6.10
CA GLY A 192 8.11 8.16 4.97
C GLY A 192 8.39 7.18 3.85
N CYS A 193 9.67 6.93 3.60
CA CYS A 193 10.15 6.23 2.43
C CYS A 193 10.01 4.70 2.53
N PHE A 194 9.61 4.08 1.44
CA PHE A 194 9.56 2.62 1.27
C PHE A 194 10.06 2.22 -0.12
N MET A 195 10.36 0.93 -0.31
CA MET A 195 10.76 0.35 -1.58
C MET A 195 9.64 -0.58 -2.08
N VAL A 196 9.21 -0.43 -3.31
CA VAL A 196 8.36 -1.43 -3.96
C VAL A 196 9.27 -2.55 -4.45
N SER A 197 9.46 -3.55 -3.59
CA SER A 197 10.36 -4.68 -3.85
C SER A 197 9.83 -5.63 -4.90
N GLU A 198 8.51 -5.65 -5.11
CA GLU A 198 7.85 -6.50 -6.10
C GLU A 198 6.64 -5.79 -6.68
N THR A 199 6.59 -5.65 -8.00
CA THR A 199 5.39 -5.23 -8.73
C THR A 199 5.32 -5.89 -10.10
N GLN A 200 4.11 -6.01 -10.66
CA GLN A 200 3.93 -6.64 -11.96
C GLN A 200 4.48 -5.78 -13.10
N CYS A 201 4.94 -6.46 -14.15
CA CYS A 201 5.27 -5.85 -15.43
C CYS A 201 4.27 -6.24 -16.53
N GLN A 202 3.73 -7.44 -16.50
CA GLN A 202 2.61 -7.86 -17.34
C GLN A 202 1.92 -9.08 -16.72
N GLY A 203 0.63 -9.27 -17.02
CA GLY A 203 -0.12 -10.49 -16.73
C GLY A 203 -0.41 -10.83 -15.27
N ALA A 204 -0.05 -9.97 -14.31
CA ALA A 204 -0.46 -10.19 -12.93
C ALA A 204 -1.98 -10.14 -12.80
N LEU A 205 -2.54 -10.94 -11.92
CA LEU A 205 -3.99 -11.07 -11.72
C LEU A 205 -4.78 -11.42 -12.99
N GLY A 206 -4.10 -12.03 -13.99
CA GLY A 206 -4.72 -12.52 -15.22
C GLY A 206 -5.08 -11.45 -16.26
N GLN A 207 -4.63 -10.21 -16.10
CA GLN A 207 -4.93 -9.11 -17.01
C GLN A 207 -3.66 -8.36 -17.42
N LEU A 208 -3.50 -8.15 -18.75
CA LEU A 208 -2.40 -7.35 -19.28
C LEU A 208 -2.67 -5.85 -19.06
N PRO A 209 -1.64 -5.08 -18.65
CA PRO A 209 -1.73 -3.63 -18.63
C PRO A 209 -1.94 -3.07 -20.05
N PHE A 210 -2.81 -2.07 -20.18
CA PHE A 210 -2.92 -1.30 -21.40
C PHE A 210 -1.68 -0.40 -21.60
N PRO A 211 -1.37 0.01 -22.85
CA PRO A 211 -0.28 0.96 -23.10
C PRO A 211 -0.42 2.24 -22.25
N GLY A 212 0.63 2.61 -21.55
CA GLY A 212 0.66 3.73 -20.60
C GLY A 212 0.39 3.34 -19.14
N GLN A 213 -0.22 2.19 -18.86
CA GLN A 213 -0.57 1.80 -17.48
C GLN A 213 0.65 1.41 -16.64
N LEU A 214 1.69 0.80 -17.23
CA LEU A 214 2.94 0.53 -16.50
C LEU A 214 3.63 1.83 -16.08
N ARG A 215 3.67 2.82 -17.00
CA ARG A 215 4.22 4.14 -16.71
C ARG A 215 3.39 4.86 -15.64
N LEU A 216 2.08 4.87 -15.77
CA LEU A 216 1.19 5.48 -14.79
C LEU A 216 1.37 4.86 -13.39
N ALA A 217 1.40 3.53 -13.29
CA ALA A 217 1.62 2.82 -12.03
C ALA A 217 2.99 3.11 -11.42
N ALA A 218 4.07 3.11 -12.24
CA ALA A 218 5.40 3.42 -11.77
C ALA A 218 5.48 4.82 -11.12
N PHE A 219 4.94 5.84 -11.79
CA PHE A 219 4.90 7.20 -11.24
C PHE A 219 3.90 7.35 -10.08
N HIS A 220 2.83 6.54 -10.04
CA HIS A 220 1.93 6.53 -8.89
C HIS A 220 2.63 6.01 -7.62
N HIS A 221 3.43 4.94 -7.73
CA HIS A 221 4.25 4.49 -6.60
C HIS A 221 5.16 5.61 -6.08
N ILE A 222 5.86 6.30 -6.97
CA ILE A 222 6.73 7.43 -6.60
C ILE A 222 5.92 8.57 -5.98
N ALA A 223 4.76 8.91 -6.53
CA ALA A 223 3.85 9.91 -5.99
C ALA A 223 3.31 9.54 -4.59
N CYS A 224 3.29 8.26 -4.22
CA CYS A 224 2.96 7.80 -2.87
C CYS A 224 4.15 7.76 -1.91
N GLY A 225 5.37 8.08 -2.36
CA GLY A 225 6.58 8.14 -1.53
C GLY A 225 7.52 6.95 -1.69
N ALA A 226 7.29 6.06 -2.66
CA ALA A 226 8.25 5.00 -2.98
C ALA A 226 9.58 5.59 -3.45
N GLN A 227 10.69 5.03 -2.97
CA GLN A 227 12.03 5.43 -3.37
C GLN A 227 12.57 4.62 -4.53
N GLY A 228 11.81 3.65 -4.99
CA GLY A 228 12.13 2.85 -6.16
C GLY A 228 11.18 1.68 -6.37
N LEU A 229 11.38 1.03 -7.51
CA LEU A 229 10.59 -0.09 -8.01
C LEU A 229 11.49 -1.24 -8.42
N CYS A 230 11.06 -2.46 -8.10
CA CYS A 230 11.61 -3.70 -8.60
C CYS A 230 10.51 -4.48 -9.33
N TYR A 231 10.62 -4.62 -10.64
CA TYR A 231 9.70 -5.45 -11.41
C TYR A 231 9.93 -6.94 -11.12
N TRP A 232 8.87 -7.69 -10.99
CA TRP A 232 8.91 -9.13 -10.76
C TRP A 232 8.04 -9.88 -11.75
N PRO A 233 8.64 -10.90 -12.42
CA PRO A 233 10.06 -11.20 -12.56
C PRO A 233 10.67 -10.57 -13.84
N TRP A 234 12.00 -10.71 -14.05
CA TRP A 234 12.62 -10.33 -15.32
C TRP A 234 12.17 -11.24 -16.46
N HIS A 235 12.37 -12.55 -16.35
CA HIS A 235 11.88 -13.55 -17.30
C HIS A 235 10.55 -14.16 -16.89
N SER A 236 9.69 -14.45 -17.87
CA SER A 236 8.38 -15.06 -17.67
C SER A 236 8.44 -16.51 -17.20
N ASP A 237 9.51 -17.22 -17.44
CA ASP A 237 9.77 -18.64 -17.12
C ASP A 237 10.73 -18.82 -15.95
N CYS A 238 10.74 -17.87 -15.02
CA CYS A 238 11.74 -17.75 -13.97
C CYS A 238 11.85 -18.95 -13.01
N CYS A 239 10.76 -19.68 -12.76
CA CYS A 239 10.74 -20.83 -11.86
C CYS A 239 9.76 -21.92 -12.33
N PRO A 240 10.02 -23.20 -12.04
CA PRO A 240 9.09 -24.28 -12.31
C PRO A 240 7.72 -24.01 -11.67
N GLY A 241 6.65 -24.06 -12.47
CA GLY A 241 5.28 -23.81 -12.01
C GLY A 241 4.88 -22.35 -11.85
N ALA A 242 5.80 -21.39 -12.01
CA ALA A 242 5.49 -19.96 -12.04
C ALA A 242 4.98 -19.57 -13.43
N ASN A 243 3.71 -19.18 -13.52
CA ASN A 243 3.08 -18.73 -14.76
C ASN A 243 2.96 -17.18 -14.81
N TRP A 244 3.95 -16.47 -14.28
CA TRP A 244 3.94 -15.02 -14.23
C TRP A 244 4.64 -14.43 -15.46
N GLN A 245 4.02 -13.45 -16.08
CA GLN A 245 4.60 -12.78 -17.24
C GLN A 245 5.59 -11.70 -16.77
N GLY A 246 6.86 -11.93 -17.10
CA GLY A 246 7.99 -11.06 -16.75
C GLY A 246 8.16 -9.85 -17.67
N VAL A 247 9.21 -9.08 -17.42
CA VAL A 247 9.63 -7.97 -18.30
C VAL A 247 9.94 -8.49 -19.71
N ILE A 248 10.63 -9.62 -19.77
CA ILE A 248 10.86 -10.40 -21.00
C ILE A 248 9.85 -11.55 -21.05
N GLY A 249 9.20 -11.69 -22.19
CA GLY A 249 8.19 -12.73 -22.44
C GLY A 249 8.79 -14.14 -22.56
N TYR A 250 7.90 -15.13 -22.74
CA TYR A 250 8.29 -16.54 -22.88
C TYR A 250 9.16 -16.85 -24.10
N ASP A 251 9.18 -15.97 -25.10
CA ASP A 251 9.99 -16.07 -26.30
C ASP A 251 11.43 -15.51 -26.13
N GLY A 252 11.74 -14.97 -24.95
CA GLY A 252 13.02 -14.33 -24.67
C GLY A 252 13.26 -13.00 -25.41
N ILE A 253 12.25 -12.48 -26.10
CA ILE A 253 12.41 -11.28 -26.94
C ILE A 253 11.85 -10.04 -26.22
N PRO A 254 12.58 -8.89 -26.21
CA PRO A 254 12.10 -7.63 -25.68
C PRO A 254 10.80 -7.15 -26.34
N GLY A 255 9.69 -7.31 -25.62
CA GLY A 255 8.34 -7.01 -26.09
C GLY A 255 7.85 -5.60 -25.77
N ARG A 256 6.52 -5.43 -25.72
CA ARG A 256 5.85 -4.17 -25.41
C ARG A 256 6.16 -3.70 -23.98
N ALA A 257 6.09 -4.60 -22.99
CA ALA A 257 6.37 -4.29 -21.59
C ALA A 257 7.81 -3.77 -21.42
N TYR A 258 8.81 -4.45 -22.00
CA TYR A 258 10.20 -4.00 -21.96
C TYR A 258 10.37 -2.58 -22.52
N ARG A 259 9.74 -2.28 -23.68
CA ARG A 259 9.84 -0.93 -24.27
C ARG A 259 9.23 0.16 -23.38
N GLU A 260 8.08 -0.13 -22.74
CA GLU A 260 7.45 0.81 -21.81
C GLU A 260 8.30 0.98 -20.54
N ILE A 261 8.85 -0.10 -19.99
CA ILE A 261 9.76 -0.10 -18.84
C ILE A 261 11.06 0.66 -19.16
N SER A 262 11.61 0.49 -20.34
CA SER A 262 12.81 1.25 -20.79
C SER A 262 12.52 2.75 -20.86
N ARG A 263 11.32 3.14 -21.30
CA ARG A 263 10.89 4.54 -21.25
C ARG A 263 10.82 5.06 -19.80
N ILE A 264 10.25 4.28 -18.89
CA ILE A 264 10.15 4.63 -17.46
C ILE A 264 11.55 4.85 -16.87
N GLY A 265 12.49 3.92 -17.14
CA GLY A 265 13.87 4.03 -16.66
C GLY A 265 14.57 5.29 -17.18
N GLY A 266 14.42 5.61 -18.46
CA GLY A 266 14.94 6.86 -19.03
C GLY A 266 14.31 8.12 -18.40
N GLU A 267 13.01 8.09 -18.09
CA GLU A 267 12.33 9.18 -17.40
C GLU A 267 12.81 9.30 -15.94
N PHE A 268 12.99 8.20 -15.21
CA PHE A 268 13.52 8.19 -13.83
C PHE A 268 14.97 8.71 -13.79
N ALA A 269 15.82 8.28 -14.72
CA ALA A 269 17.19 8.77 -14.80
C ALA A 269 17.27 10.28 -15.08
N ARG A 270 16.37 10.81 -15.90
CA ARG A 270 16.31 12.24 -16.24
C ARG A 270 15.72 13.10 -15.11
N LEU A 271 14.67 12.63 -14.45
CA LEU A 271 13.95 13.41 -13.44
C LEU A 271 14.63 13.33 -12.07
N GLY A 272 15.21 12.18 -11.74
CA GLY A 272 15.96 11.99 -10.50
C GLY A 272 15.18 12.42 -9.26
N ASP A 273 15.81 13.24 -8.44
CA ASP A 273 15.28 13.74 -7.18
C ASP A 273 14.11 14.74 -7.32
N HIS A 274 13.92 15.33 -8.52
CA HIS A 274 12.78 16.18 -8.81
C HIS A 274 11.44 15.44 -8.79
N ALA A 275 11.44 14.14 -9.20
CA ALA A 275 10.24 13.31 -9.17
C ALA A 275 9.95 12.72 -7.78
N ALA A 276 10.96 12.56 -6.91
CA ALA A 276 10.81 11.88 -5.63
C ALA A 276 9.93 12.67 -4.65
N LEU A 277 8.78 12.12 -4.25
CA LEU A 277 7.90 12.73 -3.28
C LEU A 277 8.27 12.28 -1.86
N LEU A 278 8.84 13.19 -1.04
CA LEU A 278 9.35 12.85 0.28
C LEU A 278 8.40 13.15 1.43
N ARG A 279 7.60 14.19 1.31
CA ARG A 279 6.76 14.67 2.41
C ARG A 279 5.35 14.94 1.93
N LYS A 280 4.40 14.27 2.58
CA LYS A 280 2.97 14.54 2.50
C LYS A 280 2.50 15.05 3.86
N ARG A 281 1.54 15.95 3.86
CA ARG A 281 0.84 16.36 5.08
C ARG A 281 -0.64 16.05 4.87
N SER A 282 -1.16 15.09 5.62
CA SER A 282 -2.58 14.83 5.67
C SER A 282 -3.21 15.45 6.90
N ARG A 283 -4.43 15.98 6.72
CA ARG A 283 -5.29 16.42 7.84
C ARG A 283 -6.35 15.38 8.18
N VAL A 284 -6.38 14.29 7.44
CA VAL A 284 -7.29 13.16 7.62
C VAL A 284 -6.48 11.92 7.99
N ALA A 285 -6.88 11.25 9.04
CA ALA A 285 -6.33 9.94 9.39
C ALA A 285 -7.41 8.86 9.30
N VAL A 286 -7.02 7.68 8.84
CA VAL A 286 -7.83 6.46 8.87
C VAL A 286 -7.13 5.44 9.76
N MET A 287 -7.84 4.96 10.78
CA MET A 287 -7.27 4.04 11.76
C MET A 287 -7.24 2.62 11.19
N VAL A 288 -6.11 1.96 11.34
CA VAL A 288 -5.91 0.53 11.05
C VAL A 288 -5.80 -0.19 12.39
N SER A 289 -6.63 -1.20 12.58
CA SER A 289 -6.61 -2.01 13.80
C SER A 289 -6.27 -3.47 13.48
N PRO A 290 -5.01 -3.89 13.67
CA PRO A 290 -4.61 -5.28 13.51
C PRO A 290 -5.40 -6.23 14.39
N ARG A 291 -5.80 -5.76 15.56
CA ARG A 291 -6.62 -6.51 16.50
C ARG A 291 -8.04 -6.71 15.95
N SER A 292 -8.68 -5.66 15.44
CA SER A 292 -10.00 -5.78 14.80
C SER A 292 -9.96 -6.69 13.58
N ALA A 293 -8.91 -6.61 12.76
CA ALA A 293 -8.72 -7.47 11.60
C ALA A 293 -8.68 -8.97 11.97
N ARG A 294 -8.06 -9.32 13.11
CA ARG A 294 -7.98 -10.72 13.59
C ARG A 294 -9.23 -11.19 14.34
N LEU A 295 -9.87 -10.30 15.09
CA LEU A 295 -10.94 -10.69 16.02
C LEU A 295 -12.36 -10.50 15.48
N MET A 296 -12.53 -9.67 14.44
CA MET A 296 -13.85 -9.42 13.86
C MET A 296 -14.37 -10.68 13.15
N PRO A 297 -15.54 -11.23 13.58
CA PRO A 297 -16.10 -12.39 12.91
C PRO A 297 -16.43 -12.10 11.46
N LYS A 298 -16.10 -13.01 10.55
CA LYS A 298 -16.48 -12.94 9.15
C LYS A 298 -17.97 -13.28 9.04
N LEU A 299 -18.79 -12.35 8.56
CA LEU A 299 -20.24 -12.54 8.39
C LEU A 299 -20.67 -12.59 6.92
N GLY A 300 -19.90 -11.99 6.03
CA GLY A 300 -20.10 -12.00 4.60
C GLY A 300 -18.83 -12.45 3.88
N GLU A 301 -18.67 -11.99 2.64
CA GLU A 301 -17.49 -12.32 1.84
C GLU A 301 -16.30 -11.39 2.14
N LYS A 302 -16.56 -10.17 2.59
CA LYS A 302 -15.56 -9.12 2.80
C LYS A 302 -14.77 -9.31 4.09
N SER A 303 -13.48 -9.01 4.01
CA SER A 303 -12.54 -8.95 5.12
C SER A 303 -12.50 -7.55 5.75
N TYR A 304 -11.79 -7.41 6.87
CA TYR A 304 -11.50 -6.10 7.46
C TYR A 304 -10.75 -5.18 6.48
N ASP A 305 -9.79 -5.72 5.74
CA ASP A 305 -9.01 -4.96 4.75
C ASP A 305 -9.89 -4.46 3.58
N ASP A 306 -10.92 -5.23 3.18
CA ASP A 306 -11.88 -4.78 2.16
C ASP A 306 -12.71 -3.58 2.65
N TYR A 307 -13.14 -3.58 3.91
CA TYR A 307 -13.86 -2.43 4.50
C TYR A 307 -12.92 -1.21 4.69
N LEU A 308 -11.69 -1.44 5.10
CA LEU A 308 -10.69 -0.38 5.22
C LEU A 308 -10.39 0.25 3.85
N GLN A 309 -10.20 -0.58 2.82
CA GLN A 309 -9.99 -0.12 1.45
C GLN A 309 -11.19 0.65 0.91
N TRP A 310 -12.42 0.18 1.14
CA TRP A 310 -13.65 0.87 0.76
C TRP A 310 -13.72 2.30 1.30
N VAL A 311 -13.38 2.50 2.57
CA VAL A 311 -13.30 3.83 3.17
C VAL A 311 -12.20 4.66 2.52
N CYS A 312 -11.00 4.11 2.34
CA CYS A 312 -9.87 4.80 1.71
C CYS A 312 -10.15 5.15 0.24
N ASP A 313 -10.88 4.31 -0.50
CA ASP A 313 -11.25 4.56 -1.90
C ASP A 313 -12.13 5.79 -2.05
N SER A 314 -13.05 6.04 -1.12
CA SER A 314 -13.87 7.25 -1.13
C SER A 314 -13.01 8.51 -0.99
N PHE A 315 -12.04 8.53 -0.08
CA PHE A 315 -11.10 9.65 0.03
C PHE A 315 -10.20 9.79 -1.21
N TYR A 316 -9.74 8.67 -1.76
CA TYR A 316 -8.93 8.64 -2.97
C TYR A 316 -9.66 9.29 -4.16
N ARG A 317 -10.93 8.94 -4.39
CA ARG A 317 -11.77 9.51 -5.47
C ARG A 317 -12.00 11.00 -5.28
N LEU A 318 -12.06 11.47 -4.04
CA LEU A 318 -12.21 12.88 -3.68
C LEU A 318 -10.88 13.65 -3.69
N ASN A 319 -9.77 13.01 -4.04
CA ASN A 319 -8.42 13.61 -3.97
C ASN A 319 -8.02 14.11 -2.57
N ILE A 320 -8.53 13.46 -1.53
CA ILE A 320 -8.18 13.75 -0.15
C ILE A 320 -7.12 12.74 0.29
N GLU A 321 -5.93 13.25 0.60
CA GLU A 321 -4.84 12.43 1.13
C GLU A 321 -5.16 11.98 2.56
N VAL A 322 -4.87 10.72 2.86
CA VAL A 322 -5.05 10.15 4.19
C VAL A 322 -3.73 9.61 4.75
N ASP A 323 -3.56 9.71 6.07
CA ASP A 323 -2.56 8.96 6.80
C ASP A 323 -3.21 7.74 7.44
N LEU A 324 -2.60 6.57 7.30
CA LEU A 324 -3.04 5.39 8.03
C LEU A 324 -2.34 5.35 9.38
N VAL A 325 -3.12 5.22 10.46
CA VAL A 325 -2.59 5.27 11.82
C VAL A 325 -2.96 4.01 12.60
N PRO A 326 -2.04 3.43 13.40
CA PRO A 326 -2.35 2.25 14.18
C PRO A 326 -3.31 2.54 15.34
N ASP A 327 -4.06 1.53 15.77
CA ASP A 327 -4.94 1.59 16.95
C ASP A 327 -4.17 1.74 18.28
N SER A 328 -2.85 1.65 18.27
CA SER A 328 -1.97 1.98 19.38
C SER A 328 -1.70 3.48 19.54
N LYS A 329 -1.98 4.31 18.52
CA LYS A 329 -1.83 5.77 18.59
C LYS A 329 -2.87 6.37 19.56
N ARG A 330 -2.46 7.41 20.30
CA ARG A 330 -3.32 8.12 21.29
C ARG A 330 -3.42 9.61 21.03
N ASP A 331 -2.43 10.22 20.40
CA ASP A 331 -2.46 11.64 20.03
C ASP A 331 -2.94 11.81 18.58
N PHE A 332 -4.11 12.41 18.44
CA PHE A 332 -4.75 12.71 17.15
C PHE A 332 -4.84 14.22 16.86
N SER A 333 -4.23 15.06 17.69
CA SER A 333 -4.37 16.54 17.63
C SER A 333 -3.94 17.16 16.29
N GLY A 334 -3.09 16.46 15.52
CA GLY A 334 -2.64 16.89 14.19
C GLY A 334 -3.68 16.70 13.07
N TYR A 335 -4.78 15.98 13.32
CA TYR A 335 -5.79 15.66 12.32
C TYR A 335 -7.08 16.45 12.55
N SER A 336 -7.68 16.91 11.46
CA SER A 336 -9.02 17.52 11.48
C SER A 336 -10.13 16.47 11.46
N LEU A 337 -9.86 15.32 10.83
CA LEU A 337 -10.76 14.17 10.75
C LEU A 337 -10.01 12.89 11.07
N LEU A 338 -10.58 12.10 11.95
CA LEU A 338 -10.19 10.72 12.22
C LEU A 338 -11.33 9.79 11.80
N VAL A 339 -11.01 8.77 11.02
CA VAL A 339 -11.96 7.74 10.61
C VAL A 339 -11.57 6.41 11.25
N THR A 340 -12.52 5.69 11.82
CA THR A 340 -12.32 4.39 12.45
C THR A 340 -13.19 3.33 11.78
N PRO A 341 -12.72 2.76 10.64
CA PRO A 341 -13.48 1.74 9.91
C PRO A 341 -13.56 0.45 10.75
N CYS A 342 -14.75 -0.05 10.99
CA CYS A 342 -15.00 -1.34 11.66
C CYS A 342 -14.06 -1.58 12.86
N LEU A 343 -13.87 -0.57 13.73
CA LEU A 343 -13.01 -0.68 14.92
C LEU A 343 -13.66 -1.62 15.94
N TYR A 344 -13.72 -2.92 15.58
CA TYR A 344 -14.45 -3.96 16.30
C TYR A 344 -13.98 -4.12 17.74
N SER A 345 -12.68 -4.16 17.94
CA SER A 345 -12.04 -4.26 19.25
C SER A 345 -11.33 -2.96 19.60
N ALA A 346 -11.65 -2.40 20.78
CA ALA A 346 -11.01 -1.18 21.26
C ALA A 346 -10.72 -1.29 22.76
N SER A 347 -9.52 -0.82 23.19
CA SER A 347 -9.19 -0.71 24.60
C SER A 347 -9.88 0.49 25.25
N GLU A 348 -10.01 0.49 26.59
CA GLU A 348 -10.55 1.63 27.35
C GLU A 348 -9.73 2.90 27.10
N GLU A 349 -8.39 2.77 27.03
CA GLU A 349 -7.49 3.91 26.77
C GLU A 349 -7.69 4.48 25.36
N LEU A 350 -7.97 3.64 24.35
CA LEU A 350 -8.26 4.11 23.00
C LEU A 350 -9.61 4.82 22.98
N ILE A 351 -10.65 4.24 23.62
CA ILE A 351 -11.97 4.88 23.75
C ILE A 351 -11.84 6.24 24.41
N ALA A 352 -11.11 6.34 25.52
CA ALA A 352 -10.87 7.61 26.22
C ALA A 352 -10.17 8.64 25.33
N ALA A 353 -9.11 8.23 24.61
CA ALA A 353 -8.38 9.11 23.67
C ALA A 353 -9.27 9.61 22.52
N LEU A 354 -10.15 8.78 21.98
CA LEU A 354 -11.10 9.17 20.94
C LEU A 354 -12.15 10.16 21.46
N ARG A 355 -12.67 9.93 22.67
CA ARG A 355 -13.59 10.86 23.34
C ARG A 355 -12.93 12.22 23.57
N ASP A 356 -11.70 12.24 24.09
CA ASP A 356 -10.94 13.46 24.34
C ASP A 356 -10.66 14.22 23.03
N TYR A 357 -10.30 13.50 21.95
CA TYR A 357 -10.09 14.09 20.63
C TYR A 357 -11.34 14.83 20.14
N VAL A 358 -12.52 14.20 20.22
CA VAL A 358 -13.77 14.85 19.81
C VAL A 358 -14.11 16.01 20.76
N ALA A 359 -14.01 15.80 22.08
CA ALA A 359 -14.31 16.85 23.07
C ALA A 359 -13.46 18.11 22.86
N GLN A 360 -12.22 17.97 22.36
CA GLN A 360 -11.30 19.07 22.07
C GLN A 360 -11.52 19.73 20.72
N GLY A 361 -12.43 19.26 19.88
CA GLY A 361 -12.81 19.90 18.62
C GLY A 361 -12.49 19.06 17.36
N GLY A 362 -12.01 17.82 17.51
CA GLY A 362 -11.80 16.91 16.38
C GLY A 362 -13.10 16.39 15.78
N CYS A 363 -13.06 15.97 14.52
CA CYS A 363 -14.15 15.28 13.86
C CYS A 363 -13.85 13.77 13.81
N LEU A 364 -14.79 12.94 14.25
CA LEU A 364 -14.68 11.48 14.25
C LEU A 364 -15.75 10.86 13.36
N LEU A 365 -15.36 9.99 12.43
CA LEU A 365 -16.29 9.16 11.66
C LEU A 365 -16.00 7.69 11.95
N SER A 366 -16.99 6.98 12.50
CA SER A 366 -16.91 5.54 12.71
C SER A 366 -17.89 4.81 11.80
N THR A 367 -17.55 3.58 11.42
CA THR A 367 -18.47 2.73 10.67
C THR A 367 -19.01 1.59 11.53
N PHE A 368 -19.96 0.87 10.99
CA PHE A 368 -20.60 -0.30 11.62
C PHE A 368 -19.59 -1.25 12.29
N ARG A 369 -20.07 -2.03 13.27
CA ARG A 369 -19.30 -2.99 14.07
C ARG A 369 -18.17 -2.36 14.91
N SER A 370 -18.15 -1.04 15.05
CA SER A 370 -17.15 -0.38 15.90
C SER A 370 -17.53 -0.46 17.39
N PHE A 371 -16.50 -0.58 18.24
CA PHE A 371 -16.60 -0.64 19.71
C PHE A 371 -17.48 -1.79 20.22
N PHE A 372 -17.33 -2.94 19.60
CA PHE A 372 -18.18 -4.12 19.87
C PHE A 372 -17.57 -5.04 20.93
N ALA A 373 -16.26 -5.24 20.91
CA ALA A 373 -15.53 -6.16 21.77
C ALA A 373 -14.39 -5.49 22.53
N ASP A 374 -13.95 -6.15 23.60
CA ASP A 374 -12.72 -5.81 24.31
C ASP A 374 -11.46 -6.31 23.57
N GLU A 375 -10.30 -6.15 24.21
CA GLU A 375 -8.99 -6.50 23.62
C GLU A 375 -8.77 -8.00 23.46
N GLU A 376 -9.49 -8.83 24.19
CA GLU A 376 -9.50 -10.29 24.07
C GLU A 376 -10.60 -10.81 23.13
N GLY A 377 -11.34 -9.91 22.48
CA GLY A 377 -12.42 -10.26 21.55
C GLY A 377 -13.73 -10.65 22.23
N ARG A 378 -13.86 -10.41 23.56
CA ARG A 378 -15.12 -10.69 24.27
C ARG A 378 -16.11 -9.56 24.00
N VAL A 379 -17.30 -9.94 23.53
CA VAL A 379 -18.39 -8.97 23.29
C VAL A 379 -18.77 -8.29 24.58
N ARG A 380 -18.76 -6.96 24.59
CA ARG A 380 -19.11 -6.14 25.76
C ARG A 380 -20.61 -6.21 26.02
N ARG A 381 -21.01 -6.46 27.29
CA ARG A 381 -22.42 -6.53 27.74
C ARG A 381 -22.95 -5.13 28.05
N ALA A 382 -23.06 -4.30 27.02
CA ALA A 382 -23.54 -2.93 27.15
C ALA A 382 -24.21 -2.48 25.86
N ARG A 383 -24.90 -1.35 25.87
CA ARG A 383 -25.38 -0.69 24.66
C ARG A 383 -24.20 -0.33 23.75
N ARG A 384 -24.38 -0.47 22.45
CA ARG A 384 -23.37 -0.20 21.44
C ARG A 384 -23.62 1.16 20.78
N PRO A 385 -22.59 1.80 20.27
CA PRO A 385 -21.15 1.49 20.40
C PRO A 385 -20.65 1.71 21.83
N TYR A 386 -19.99 0.70 22.41
CA TYR A 386 -19.57 0.74 23.82
C TYR A 386 -18.69 1.95 24.15
N GLY A 387 -19.05 2.69 25.20
CA GLY A 387 -18.31 3.86 25.67
C GLY A 387 -18.39 5.08 24.76
N MET A 388 -19.17 5.01 23.66
CA MET A 388 -19.25 6.07 22.64
C MET A 388 -20.70 6.48 22.31
N THR A 389 -21.70 5.94 23.00
CA THR A 389 -23.12 6.23 22.72
C THR A 389 -23.45 7.71 22.83
N ASP A 390 -22.97 8.39 23.87
CA ASP A 390 -23.12 9.84 24.08
C ASP A 390 -22.27 10.69 23.09
N VAL A 391 -21.15 10.16 22.59
CA VAL A 391 -20.33 10.84 21.58
C VAL A 391 -21.04 10.87 20.24
N PHE A 392 -21.65 9.75 19.83
CA PHE A 392 -22.41 9.66 18.58
C PHE A 392 -23.87 10.09 18.71
N GLY A 393 -24.37 10.32 19.95
CA GLY A 393 -25.76 10.67 20.21
C GLY A 393 -26.75 9.59 19.79
N MET A 394 -26.34 8.34 19.82
CA MET A 394 -27.14 7.19 19.40
C MET A 394 -26.71 5.91 20.08
N SER A 395 -27.56 4.89 19.99
CA SER A 395 -27.23 3.52 20.38
C SER A 395 -27.87 2.52 19.43
N TYR A 396 -27.49 1.24 19.54
CA TYR A 396 -28.18 0.13 18.90
C TYR A 396 -28.04 -1.16 19.71
N SER A 397 -29.01 -2.05 19.56
CA SER A 397 -28.99 -3.39 20.14
C SER A 397 -29.08 -4.50 19.08
N GLU A 398 -29.66 -4.20 17.93
CA GLU A 398 -29.97 -5.15 16.88
C GLU A 398 -29.17 -4.84 15.60
N PHE A 399 -28.78 -5.90 14.91
CA PHE A 399 -28.09 -5.86 13.63
C PHE A 399 -28.42 -7.11 12.81
N THR A 400 -28.29 -7.03 11.49
CA THR A 400 -28.58 -8.16 10.61
C THR A 400 -27.73 -8.09 9.34
N VAL A 401 -27.72 -9.19 8.57
CA VAL A 401 -27.38 -9.18 7.15
C VAL A 401 -28.60 -8.63 6.41
N PRO A 402 -28.45 -7.60 5.56
CA PRO A 402 -29.57 -6.97 4.89
C PRO A 402 -30.16 -7.87 3.78
N GLU A 403 -31.47 -7.79 3.62
CA GLU A 403 -32.22 -8.40 2.50
C GLU A 403 -33.09 -7.31 1.85
N GLU A 404 -32.83 -6.99 0.57
CA GLU A 404 -33.56 -5.97 -0.19
C GLU A 404 -33.64 -4.60 0.53
N VAL A 405 -32.49 -4.13 1.05
CA VAL A 405 -32.39 -2.86 1.78
C VAL A 405 -31.61 -1.85 0.95
N CYS A 406 -32.09 -0.62 0.89
CA CYS A 406 -31.36 0.49 0.23
C CYS A 406 -31.36 1.75 1.11
N LEU A 407 -30.49 2.70 0.72
CA LEU A 407 -30.47 4.08 1.21
C LEU A 407 -31.14 4.95 0.14
N PRO A 408 -32.44 5.29 0.27
CA PRO A 408 -33.21 5.91 -0.81
C PRO A 408 -32.68 7.30 -1.21
N GLU A 409 -32.18 8.08 -0.26
CA GLU A 409 -31.64 9.41 -0.52
C GLU A 409 -30.38 9.36 -1.42
N TYR A 410 -29.69 8.22 -1.45
CA TYR A 410 -28.42 8.02 -2.18
C TYR A 410 -28.55 7.00 -3.31
N VAL A 411 -29.75 6.40 -3.50
CA VAL A 411 -30.03 5.37 -4.51
C VAL A 411 -29.00 4.24 -4.45
N SER A 412 -28.65 3.80 -3.25
CA SER A 412 -27.58 2.84 -3.00
C SER A 412 -28.07 1.63 -2.21
N GLU A 413 -27.65 0.45 -2.64
CA GLU A 413 -27.93 -0.82 -1.96
C GLU A 413 -27.12 -0.91 -0.64
N VAL A 414 -27.73 -1.57 0.35
CA VAL A 414 -27.07 -1.97 1.60
C VAL A 414 -26.80 -3.47 1.52
N SER A 415 -25.56 -3.86 1.72
CA SER A 415 -25.13 -5.27 1.66
C SER A 415 -24.23 -5.63 2.85
N GLU A 416 -23.82 -6.87 2.97
CA GLU A 416 -22.91 -7.42 3.99
C GLU A 416 -23.41 -7.28 5.43
N PHE A 417 -23.74 -6.08 5.90
CA PHE A 417 -24.08 -5.83 7.31
C PHE A 417 -24.84 -4.52 7.52
N MET A 418 -25.81 -4.52 8.44
CA MET A 418 -26.53 -3.33 8.89
C MET A 418 -26.88 -3.39 10.37
N GLU A 419 -26.90 -2.23 11.01
CA GLU A 419 -27.29 -1.98 12.40
C GLU A 419 -28.55 -1.12 12.45
N LEU A 420 -29.44 -1.42 13.36
CA LEU A 420 -30.69 -0.67 13.56
C LEU A 420 -30.44 0.43 14.58
N LEU A 421 -30.09 1.63 14.10
CA LEU A 421 -29.73 2.74 14.97
C LEU A 421 -30.95 3.35 15.67
N GLU A 422 -30.82 3.61 16.98
CA GLU A 422 -31.75 4.39 17.82
C GLU A 422 -31.07 5.72 18.12
N LEU A 423 -31.61 6.83 17.57
CA LEU A 423 -31.06 8.17 17.82
C LEU A 423 -31.55 8.72 19.14
N ASP A 424 -30.63 9.25 19.95
CA ASP A 424 -30.95 10.02 21.16
C ASP A 424 -31.03 11.51 20.79
N ASP A 425 -29.90 12.20 20.59
CA ASP A 425 -29.83 13.63 20.23
C ASP A 425 -29.09 13.84 18.90
N ALA A 426 -28.68 12.78 18.22
CA ALA A 426 -28.02 12.85 16.92
C ALA A 426 -28.98 13.25 15.79
N MET A 427 -28.43 13.98 14.82
CA MET A 427 -29.11 14.25 13.56
C MET A 427 -28.98 13.06 12.61
N GLY A 428 -30.08 12.55 12.08
CA GLY A 428 -30.09 11.52 11.04
C GLY A 428 -29.50 12.04 9.72
N LEU A 429 -28.66 11.22 9.11
CA LEU A 429 -28.04 11.51 7.79
C LEU A 429 -28.61 10.63 6.69
N ALA A 430 -29.01 9.42 6.99
CA ALA A 430 -29.61 8.45 6.10
C ALA A 430 -30.59 7.55 6.86
N ILE A 431 -31.56 7.00 6.14
CA ILE A 431 -32.50 6.01 6.64
C ILE A 431 -32.51 4.79 5.73
N TYR A 432 -32.89 3.63 6.26
CA TYR A 432 -33.16 2.44 5.44
C TYR A 432 -34.54 2.52 4.78
N ASP A 433 -34.62 1.98 3.57
CA ASP A 433 -35.88 1.63 2.91
C ASP A 433 -35.91 0.15 2.55
N SER A 434 -36.83 -0.56 3.16
CA SER A 434 -37.13 -1.97 2.91
C SER A 434 -38.50 -2.29 3.50
N PRO A 435 -39.12 -3.44 3.18
CA PRO A 435 -40.40 -3.84 3.78
C PRO A 435 -40.38 -3.90 5.32
N ALA A 436 -39.24 -4.27 5.92
CA ALA A 436 -39.14 -4.47 7.36
C ALA A 436 -38.56 -3.26 8.14
N TRP A 437 -37.64 -2.49 7.50
CA TRP A 437 -36.81 -1.50 8.21
C TRP A 437 -36.97 -0.06 7.71
N ARG A 438 -38.12 0.23 7.07
CA ARG A 438 -38.40 1.55 6.51
C ARG A 438 -38.35 2.65 7.55
N GLY A 439 -37.51 3.66 7.31
CA GLY A 439 -37.36 4.83 8.17
C GLY A 439 -36.47 4.65 9.38
N VAL A 440 -35.91 3.44 9.59
CA VAL A 440 -34.91 3.24 10.65
C VAL A 440 -33.62 3.96 10.25
N PRO A 441 -32.98 4.74 11.15
CA PRO A 441 -31.74 5.46 10.84
C PRO A 441 -30.59 4.52 10.47
N ALA A 442 -29.86 4.87 9.41
CA ALA A 442 -28.70 4.15 8.89
C ALA A 442 -27.38 4.88 9.18
N ALA A 443 -27.44 6.20 9.31
CA ALA A 443 -26.30 7.04 9.61
C ALA A 443 -26.74 8.28 10.39
N CYS A 444 -25.83 8.80 11.25
CA CYS A 444 -26.11 9.96 12.05
C CYS A 444 -24.86 10.81 12.33
N CYS A 445 -25.07 12.04 12.82
CA CYS A 445 -24.02 12.94 13.27
C CYS A 445 -24.48 13.66 14.55
N SER A 446 -23.59 13.80 15.52
CA SER A 446 -23.83 14.48 16.79
C SER A 446 -22.70 15.47 17.12
N ARG A 447 -22.94 16.33 18.11
CA ARG A 447 -21.92 17.20 18.71
C ARG A 447 -21.53 16.64 20.07
N PHE A 448 -20.20 16.61 20.32
CA PHE A 448 -19.68 16.23 21.62
C PHE A 448 -18.54 17.16 22.02
N GLY A 449 -18.71 17.86 23.15
CA GLY A 449 -17.78 18.90 23.54
C GLY A 449 -17.68 20.01 22.49
N ARG A 450 -16.48 20.26 21.96
CA ARG A 450 -16.24 21.23 20.87
C ARG A 450 -16.24 20.62 19.48
N GLY A 451 -16.22 19.29 19.39
CA GLY A 451 -16.11 18.54 18.12
C GLY A 451 -17.43 17.92 17.68
N GLN A 452 -17.33 17.07 16.70
CA GLN A 452 -18.45 16.37 16.08
C GLN A 452 -18.10 14.91 15.83
N ALA A 453 -19.10 14.04 15.90
CA ALA A 453 -18.91 12.63 15.60
C ALA A 453 -20.05 12.12 14.72
N ALA A 454 -19.74 11.27 13.75
CA ALA A 454 -20.69 10.61 12.88
C ALA A 454 -20.50 9.10 12.92
N TYR A 455 -21.60 8.40 12.75
CA TYR A 455 -21.62 6.95 12.69
C TYR A 455 -22.37 6.47 11.47
N PHE A 456 -21.77 5.54 10.73
CA PHE A 456 -22.35 4.91 9.54
C PHE A 456 -22.61 3.43 9.83
N GLY A 457 -23.87 3.07 10.08
CA GLY A 457 -24.30 1.79 10.66
C GLY A 457 -24.46 0.66 9.66
N CYS A 458 -23.98 0.77 8.40
CA CYS A 458 -24.11 -0.28 7.40
C CYS A 458 -22.94 -0.30 6.41
N TYR A 459 -22.84 -1.37 5.63
CA TYR A 459 -22.04 -1.37 4.41
C TYR A 459 -22.90 -0.99 3.21
N SER A 460 -22.54 0.06 2.54
CA SER A 460 -23.15 0.50 1.26
C SER A 460 -22.06 1.07 0.38
N GLU A 461 -21.74 0.36 -0.71
CA GLU A 461 -20.56 0.68 -1.53
C GLU A 461 -20.64 2.07 -2.13
N GLU A 462 -21.80 2.42 -2.66
CA GLU A 462 -22.03 3.71 -3.33
C GLU A 462 -22.63 4.77 -2.38
N GLY A 463 -23.20 4.36 -1.24
CA GLY A 463 -23.86 5.27 -0.30
C GLY A 463 -22.91 6.01 0.65
N PHE A 464 -21.72 5.46 0.88
CA PHE A 464 -20.77 6.04 1.83
C PHE A 464 -20.16 7.37 1.32
N GLU A 465 -19.71 7.43 0.06
CA GLU A 465 -19.05 8.63 -0.49
C GLU A 465 -19.97 9.88 -0.47
N PRO A 466 -21.26 9.83 -0.87
CA PRO A 466 -22.17 10.97 -0.75
C PRO A 466 -22.39 11.44 0.70
N ILE A 467 -22.49 10.49 1.65
CA ILE A 467 -22.61 10.82 3.08
C ILE A 467 -21.31 11.44 3.59
N LEU A 468 -20.16 10.91 3.20
CA LEU A 468 -18.86 11.49 3.50
C LEU A 468 -18.75 12.93 2.99
N LEU A 469 -19.14 13.20 1.75
CA LEU A 469 -19.15 14.56 1.17
C LEU A 469 -20.03 15.51 1.97
N ARG A 470 -21.22 15.06 2.41
CA ARG A 470 -22.10 15.84 3.27
C ARG A 470 -21.43 16.16 4.61
N LEU A 471 -20.77 15.18 5.23
CA LEU A 471 -20.05 15.37 6.50
C LEU A 471 -18.86 16.31 6.32
N LEU A 472 -18.06 16.17 5.27
CA LEU A 472 -16.92 17.05 4.99
C LEU A 472 -17.38 18.51 4.84
N ALA A 473 -18.49 18.75 4.14
CA ALA A 473 -19.09 20.07 4.01
C ALA A 473 -19.56 20.64 5.36
N MET A 474 -20.26 19.83 6.18
CA MET A 474 -20.72 20.22 7.52
C MET A 474 -19.55 20.53 8.47
N TRP A 475 -18.44 19.81 8.34
CA TRP A 475 -17.24 19.96 9.17
C TRP A 475 -16.23 20.97 8.60
N HIS A 476 -16.57 21.64 7.49
CA HIS A 476 -15.70 22.60 6.80
C HIS A 476 -14.33 22.03 6.42
N ILE A 477 -14.29 20.75 6.07
CA ILE A 477 -13.09 20.09 5.55
C ILE A 477 -13.10 20.26 4.03
N PRO A 478 -12.07 20.93 3.45
CA PRO A 478 -12.08 21.23 2.02
C PRO A 478 -11.90 19.96 1.18
N VAL A 479 -12.66 19.88 0.10
CA VAL A 479 -12.53 18.85 -0.94
C VAL A 479 -11.92 19.50 -2.17
N PRO A 480 -10.84 18.95 -2.75
CA PRO A 480 -10.26 19.47 -3.99
C PRO A 480 -11.25 19.46 -5.15
N GLU A 481 -11.20 20.50 -6.00
CA GLU A 481 -12.11 20.62 -7.15
C GLU A 481 -11.90 19.57 -8.24
N SER A 482 -10.73 18.95 -8.30
CA SER A 482 -10.46 17.96 -9.35
C SER A 482 -11.21 16.66 -9.09
N ALA A 483 -11.97 16.29 -10.09
CA ALA A 483 -12.83 15.12 -10.02
C ALA A 483 -12.18 13.89 -10.68
N TRP A 484 -12.47 12.69 -10.10
CA TRP A 484 -12.27 11.40 -10.76
C TRP A 484 -12.55 11.46 -12.28
N PRO A 485 -11.73 10.86 -13.17
CA PRO A 485 -10.63 9.91 -12.89
C PRO A 485 -9.22 10.53 -12.84
N VAL A 486 -9.08 11.81 -12.54
CA VAL A 486 -7.77 12.45 -12.35
C VAL A 486 -7.47 12.52 -10.87
N ILE A 487 -6.39 11.86 -10.47
CA ILE A 487 -5.91 11.85 -9.09
C ILE A 487 -4.76 12.82 -8.94
N GLN A 488 -4.81 13.63 -7.90
CA GLN A 488 -3.74 14.54 -7.53
C GLN A 488 -2.97 14.02 -6.32
N LYS A 489 -1.64 14.06 -6.39
CA LYS A 489 -0.74 13.82 -5.27
C LYS A 489 0.16 15.02 -5.10
N ARG A 490 0.21 15.57 -3.88
CA ARG A 490 0.98 16.76 -3.59
C ARG A 490 1.98 16.53 -2.46
N GLY A 491 3.14 17.17 -2.58
CA GLY A 491 4.16 17.09 -1.55
C GLY A 491 5.39 17.91 -1.88
N THR A 492 6.48 17.61 -1.20
CA THR A 492 7.79 18.23 -1.41
C THR A 492 8.75 17.18 -1.94
N ASN A 493 9.52 17.50 -2.97
CA ASN A 493 10.56 16.63 -3.52
C ASN A 493 11.89 16.73 -2.73
N ARG A 494 12.92 15.98 -3.17
CA ARG A 494 14.25 16.02 -2.54
C ARG A 494 14.97 17.35 -2.70
N GLU A 495 14.64 18.12 -3.75
CA GLU A 495 15.16 19.48 -3.97
C GLU A 495 14.48 20.54 -3.09
N GLY A 496 13.53 20.11 -2.24
CA GLY A 496 12.78 21.03 -1.37
C GLY A 496 11.68 21.83 -2.08
N LYS A 497 11.36 21.51 -3.34
CA LYS A 497 10.34 22.19 -4.13
C LYS A 497 8.98 21.53 -3.98
N SER A 498 7.92 22.29 -4.19
CA SER A 498 6.55 21.78 -4.28
C SER A 498 6.37 20.94 -5.53
N VAL A 499 5.78 19.76 -5.39
CA VAL A 499 5.49 18.84 -6.50
C VAL A 499 4.04 18.41 -6.47
N THR A 500 3.40 18.48 -7.64
CA THR A 500 2.03 18.00 -7.85
C THR A 500 2.01 17.01 -9.00
N TYR A 501 1.60 15.77 -8.70
CA TYR A 501 1.33 14.73 -9.67
C TYR A 501 -0.13 14.80 -10.10
N LEU A 502 -0.37 14.65 -11.40
CA LEU A 502 -1.68 14.39 -12.01
C LEU A 502 -1.64 13.00 -12.63
N LEU A 503 -2.42 12.08 -12.08
CA LEU A 503 -2.49 10.68 -12.48
C LEU A 503 -3.86 10.42 -13.12
N HIS A 504 -3.88 10.10 -14.42
CA HIS A 504 -5.12 9.99 -15.18
C HIS A 504 -5.53 8.53 -15.43
N TYR A 505 -6.52 8.06 -14.68
CA TYR A 505 -7.02 6.69 -14.73
C TYR A 505 -8.20 6.51 -15.70
N SER A 506 -8.01 6.88 -16.96
CA SER A 506 -9.00 6.72 -18.03
C SER A 506 -8.33 6.51 -19.38
N PRO A 507 -8.92 5.72 -20.30
CA PRO A 507 -8.42 5.61 -21.67
C PRO A 507 -8.68 6.86 -22.53
N ALA A 508 -9.64 7.69 -22.16
CA ALA A 508 -10.00 8.91 -22.91
C ALA A 508 -9.11 10.08 -22.50
N SER A 509 -8.73 10.94 -23.44
CA SER A 509 -8.04 12.21 -23.13
C SER A 509 -8.95 13.18 -22.39
N ARG A 510 -8.38 13.99 -21.52
CA ARG A 510 -9.11 15.01 -20.75
C ARG A 510 -8.28 16.28 -20.62
N VAL A 511 -8.95 17.43 -20.63
CA VAL A 511 -8.35 18.72 -20.26
C VAL A 511 -8.83 19.08 -18.85
N VAL A 512 -7.89 19.44 -17.99
CA VAL A 512 -8.16 19.88 -16.61
C VAL A 512 -7.46 21.22 -16.36
N PRO A 513 -7.96 22.05 -15.43
CA PRO A 513 -7.21 23.22 -14.99
C PRO A 513 -5.93 22.76 -14.28
N SER A 514 -4.82 23.45 -14.51
CA SER A 514 -3.59 23.20 -13.75
C SER A 514 -3.85 23.44 -12.26
N PRO A 515 -3.54 22.47 -11.39
CA PRO A 515 -3.83 22.60 -9.96
C PRO A 515 -2.83 23.47 -9.20
N ALA A 516 -1.78 23.96 -9.88
CA ALA A 516 -0.75 24.80 -9.31
C ALA A 516 0.05 25.48 -10.44
N THR A 517 0.68 26.60 -10.12
CA THR A 517 1.70 27.20 -10.97
C THR A 517 2.99 26.39 -10.87
N GLY A 518 3.62 26.08 -12.01
CA GLY A 518 4.85 25.30 -12.03
C GLY A 518 5.28 24.83 -13.42
N THR A 519 6.43 24.20 -13.48
CA THR A 519 6.98 23.61 -14.70
C THR A 519 6.63 22.12 -14.79
N GLU A 520 6.02 21.70 -15.89
CA GLU A 520 5.74 20.29 -16.16
C GLU A 520 7.03 19.58 -16.55
N LEU A 521 7.45 18.61 -15.73
CA LEU A 521 8.79 18.03 -15.76
C LEU A 521 9.09 17.18 -17.00
N PHE A 522 8.09 16.64 -17.69
CA PHE A 522 8.32 15.84 -18.92
C PHE A 522 8.53 16.73 -20.14
N SER A 523 7.75 17.80 -20.26
CA SER A 523 7.78 18.71 -21.43
C SER A 523 8.65 19.95 -21.22
N GLY A 524 8.92 20.33 -19.98
CA GLY A 524 9.55 21.60 -19.61
C GLY A 524 8.63 22.83 -19.79
N LYS A 525 7.34 22.63 -20.13
CA LYS A 525 6.39 23.75 -20.29
C LYS A 525 5.97 24.28 -18.91
N HIS A 526 5.96 25.60 -18.76
CA HIS A 526 5.40 26.27 -17.60
C HIS A 526 3.87 26.40 -17.72
N PHE A 527 3.16 26.23 -16.60
CA PHE A 527 1.72 26.42 -16.48
C PHE A 527 1.42 27.32 -15.30
N ASP A 528 0.50 28.25 -15.48
CA ASP A 528 -0.11 28.97 -14.38
C ASP A 528 -1.26 28.15 -13.77
N GLU A 529 -1.56 28.39 -12.49
CA GLU A 529 -2.74 27.77 -11.84
C GLU A 529 -4.01 28.14 -12.60
N GLY A 530 -4.84 27.13 -12.91
CA GLY A 530 -6.05 27.29 -13.72
C GLY A 530 -5.83 27.20 -15.23
N GLU A 531 -4.59 27.23 -15.74
CA GLU A 531 -4.31 27.09 -17.17
C GLU A 531 -4.73 25.70 -17.66
N PRO A 532 -5.36 25.57 -18.88
CA PRO A 532 -5.75 24.26 -19.41
C PRO A 532 -4.55 23.34 -19.62
N LEU A 533 -4.59 22.16 -19.01
CA LEU A 533 -3.59 21.10 -19.11
C LEU A 533 -4.22 19.82 -19.68
N GLU A 534 -3.69 19.36 -20.79
CA GLU A 534 -4.16 18.12 -21.44
C GLU A 534 -3.49 16.90 -20.82
N LEU A 535 -4.32 15.91 -20.47
CA LEU A 535 -3.95 14.56 -20.06
C LEU A 535 -4.43 13.57 -21.13
N LYS A 536 -3.52 12.77 -21.67
CA LYS A 536 -3.86 11.66 -22.56
C LYS A 536 -4.42 10.48 -21.77
N GLY A 537 -4.90 9.45 -22.46
CA GLY A 537 -5.31 8.22 -21.79
C GLY A 537 -4.15 7.59 -21.03
N TRP A 538 -4.38 7.18 -19.78
CA TRP A 538 -3.39 6.57 -18.87
C TRP A 538 -2.11 7.41 -18.71
N ASP A 539 -2.26 8.73 -18.63
CA ASP A 539 -1.14 9.67 -18.56
C ASP A 539 -0.77 10.07 -17.14
N VAL A 540 0.45 10.52 -17.00
CA VAL A 540 0.95 11.19 -15.79
C VAL A 540 1.63 12.50 -16.17
N LYS A 541 1.33 13.56 -15.41
CA LYS A 541 2.01 14.84 -15.46
C LYS A 541 2.55 15.18 -14.08
N ILE A 542 3.69 15.87 -14.03
CA ILE A 542 4.35 16.28 -12.79
C ILE A 542 4.66 17.77 -12.91
N LEU A 543 4.03 18.55 -12.05
CA LEU A 543 4.30 19.99 -11.94
C LEU A 543 5.24 20.25 -10.77
N GLU A 544 6.36 20.91 -11.03
CA GLU A 544 7.28 21.38 -10.01
C GLU A 544 7.19 22.91 -9.91
N GLY A 545 6.95 23.43 -8.71
CA GLY A 545 6.85 24.84 -8.40
C GLY A 545 7.69 25.22 -7.19
N ASP A 546 7.83 26.51 -6.94
CA ASP A 546 8.42 27.00 -5.70
C ASP A 546 7.43 26.79 -4.53
N LEU A 547 7.95 26.68 -3.29
CA LEU A 547 7.15 26.50 -2.07
C LEU A 547 6.38 27.77 -1.72
#